data_07885d653e093a2362c0d27837e0ea51
#
_entry.id   07885d653e093a2362c0d27837e0ea51
#
_cell.length_a   1.000
_cell.length_b   1.000
_cell.length_c   1.000
_cell.angle_alpha   90.00
_cell.angle_beta   90.00
_cell.angle_gamma   90.00
#
_symmetry.space_group_name_H-M   'P 1'
#
loop_
_entity.id
_entity.type
_entity.pdbx_description
1 polymer ?
#
loop_
_entity_poly.entity_id
_entity_poly.type
_entity_poly.pdbx_seq_one_letter_code
_entity_poly.pdbx_strand_id
1 'polypeptide(L)'
;MYDYNEYKALIEEHLLDYIPRIDAKAQTLFESMKYSLTSGGKRLRPVLLLAACDFAGGNIYEALPFACAIEYIHTYSLIHDDLPAMDNDDLRRGNPTNHKVFGEDIAILGGDALLNAAMELMFRDFTYQFDNPEKLRRHCRAGLIIAKAAGVNGMIAGQ
;
A
#
# COMPACT_ATOMS: atom_id res chain seq x y z
N MET A 1 -4.61 0.34 -23.63
CA MET A 1 -5.12 -0.05 -22.32
C MET A 1 -4.63 -1.48 -22.04
N TYR A 2 -3.93 -1.68 -20.93
CA TYR A 2 -3.44 -2.99 -20.50
C TYR A 2 -4.59 -3.91 -20.07
N ASP A 3 -4.35 -5.21 -20.04
CA ASP A 3 -5.27 -6.14 -19.40
C ASP A 3 -5.03 -6.23 -17.89
N TYR A 4 -5.89 -6.99 -17.19
CA TYR A 4 -5.77 -7.16 -15.73
C TYR A 4 -4.42 -7.74 -15.30
N ASN A 5 -3.90 -8.72 -16.04
CA ASN A 5 -2.66 -9.40 -15.65
C ASN A 5 -1.44 -8.52 -15.89
N GLU A 6 -1.47 -7.69 -16.92
CA GLU A 6 -0.42 -6.71 -17.23
C GLU A 6 -0.35 -5.63 -16.14
N TYR A 7 -1.49 -5.05 -15.72
CA TYR A 7 -1.51 -4.12 -14.59
C TYR A 7 -1.04 -4.79 -13.29
N LYS A 8 -1.50 -6.01 -13.02
CA LYS A 8 -1.10 -6.76 -11.82
C LYS A 8 0.41 -7.03 -11.83
N ALA A 9 0.98 -7.47 -12.93
CA ALA A 9 2.41 -7.73 -13.07
C ALA A 9 3.23 -6.46 -12.81
N LEU A 10 2.82 -5.32 -13.40
CA LEU A 10 3.48 -4.02 -13.17
C LEU A 10 3.48 -3.61 -11.70
N ILE A 11 2.37 -3.84 -10.99
CA ILE A 11 2.27 -3.54 -9.57
C ILE A 11 3.20 -4.45 -8.76
N GLU A 12 3.17 -5.77 -9.01
CA GLU A 12 3.98 -6.74 -8.27
C GLU A 12 5.47 -6.53 -8.49
N GLU A 13 5.90 -6.12 -9.68
CA GLU A 13 7.29 -5.78 -10.00
C GLU A 13 7.79 -4.62 -9.14
N HIS A 14 6.95 -3.60 -8.90
CA HIS A 14 7.36 -2.36 -8.25
C HIS A 14 6.94 -2.25 -6.78
N LEU A 15 6.19 -3.23 -6.28
CA LEU A 15 5.59 -3.16 -4.93
C LEU A 15 6.64 -3.02 -3.82
N LEU A 16 7.82 -3.59 -3.97
CA LEU A 16 8.91 -3.49 -2.98
C LEU A 16 9.88 -2.31 -3.26
N ASP A 17 9.92 -1.81 -4.50
CA ASP A 17 10.87 -0.75 -4.90
C ASP A 17 10.60 0.59 -4.21
N TYR A 18 9.33 0.81 -3.85
CA TYR A 18 8.89 2.05 -3.22
C TYR A 18 8.97 2.04 -1.69
N ILE A 19 9.27 0.89 -1.07
CA ILE A 19 9.48 0.85 0.38
C ILE A 19 10.73 1.67 0.72
N PRO A 20 10.69 2.51 1.77
CA PRO A 20 11.86 3.27 2.21
C PRO A 20 13.07 2.36 2.49
N ARG A 21 14.28 2.87 2.23
CA ARG A 21 15.50 2.15 2.63
C ARG A 21 15.52 1.98 4.14
N ILE A 22 15.79 0.76 4.58
CA ILE A 22 15.72 0.37 5.99
C ILE A 22 17.12 0.21 6.54
N ASP A 23 17.36 0.78 7.72
CA ASP A 23 18.58 0.56 8.49
C ASP A 23 18.66 -0.90 8.95
N ALA A 24 19.86 -1.45 9.09
CA ALA A 24 20.10 -2.81 9.55
C ALA A 24 19.40 -3.15 10.89
N LYS A 25 19.18 -2.14 11.72
CA LYS A 25 18.45 -2.28 13.00
C LYS A 25 16.96 -2.60 12.86
N ALA A 26 16.37 -2.29 11.70
CA ALA A 26 14.95 -2.50 11.41
C ALA A 26 14.69 -3.67 10.45
N GLN A 27 15.66 -4.58 10.30
CA GLN A 27 15.55 -5.69 9.34
C GLN A 27 14.33 -6.58 9.60
N THR A 28 14.04 -6.94 10.86
CA THR A 28 12.87 -7.75 11.21
C THR A 28 11.55 -7.06 10.82
N LEU A 29 11.47 -5.73 11.01
CA LEU A 29 10.32 -4.94 10.60
C LEU A 29 10.14 -4.99 9.07
N PHE A 30 11.22 -4.85 8.32
CA PHE A 30 11.17 -4.96 6.85
C PHE A 30 10.71 -6.35 6.39
N GLU A 31 11.23 -7.41 6.98
CA GLU A 31 10.80 -8.78 6.64
C GLU A 31 9.32 -9.00 6.95
N SER A 32 8.80 -8.44 8.03
CA SER A 32 7.37 -8.45 8.38
C SER A 32 6.51 -7.73 7.30
N MET A 33 6.90 -6.50 6.91
CA MET A 33 6.24 -5.74 5.85
C MET A 33 6.25 -6.52 4.52
N LYS A 34 7.43 -6.99 4.12
CA LYS A 34 7.64 -7.76 2.89
C LYS A 34 6.82 -9.03 2.88
N TYR A 35 6.82 -9.80 3.96
CA TYR A 35 6.06 -11.03 4.11
C TYR A 35 4.58 -10.82 3.76
N SER A 36 3.95 -9.81 4.34
CA SER A 36 2.53 -9.53 4.09
C SER A 36 2.27 -8.95 2.70
N LEU A 37 3.14 -8.08 2.19
CA LEU A 37 3.03 -7.53 0.84
C LEU A 37 3.16 -8.60 -0.25
N THR A 38 4.04 -9.59 -0.06
CA THR A 38 4.32 -10.63 -1.06
C THR A 38 3.50 -11.91 -0.87
N SER A 39 2.62 -11.99 0.13
CA SER A 39 1.76 -13.15 0.40
C SER A 39 0.69 -13.39 -0.70
N GLY A 40 0.81 -12.74 -1.84
CA GLY A 40 -0.10 -12.86 -2.97
C GLY A 40 -1.36 -12.01 -2.84
N GLY A 41 -2.32 -12.25 -3.72
CA GLY A 41 -3.59 -11.54 -3.73
C GLY A 41 -4.05 -11.14 -5.13
N LYS A 42 -5.28 -10.65 -5.22
CA LYS A 42 -5.87 -10.22 -6.49
C LYS A 42 -5.41 -8.84 -6.95
N ARG A 43 -4.82 -8.04 -6.08
CA ARG A 43 -4.39 -6.66 -6.38
C ARG A 43 -5.48 -5.79 -7.02
N LEU A 44 -6.75 -6.03 -6.68
CA LEU A 44 -7.86 -5.34 -7.34
C LEU A 44 -7.82 -3.81 -7.17
N ARG A 45 -7.49 -3.33 -5.97
CA ARG A 45 -7.47 -1.88 -5.68
C ARG A 45 -6.43 -1.14 -6.53
N PRO A 46 -5.14 -1.52 -6.55
CA PRO A 46 -4.15 -0.87 -7.38
C PRO A 46 -4.41 -1.07 -8.88
N VAL A 47 -4.91 -2.24 -9.32
CA VAL A 47 -5.29 -2.49 -10.72
C VAL A 47 -6.40 -1.53 -11.16
N LEU A 48 -7.45 -1.36 -10.35
CA LEU A 48 -8.54 -0.43 -10.65
C LEU A 48 -8.05 1.02 -10.76
N LEU A 49 -7.09 1.43 -9.91
CA LEU A 49 -6.50 2.77 -10.00
C LEU A 49 -5.75 2.96 -11.32
N LEU A 50 -4.88 2.01 -11.69
CA LEU A 50 -4.12 2.10 -12.94
C LEU A 50 -5.05 2.04 -14.17
N ALA A 51 -6.04 1.15 -14.17
CA ALA A 51 -7.01 1.05 -15.25
C ALA A 51 -7.85 2.34 -15.41
N ALA A 52 -8.25 2.97 -14.30
CA ALA A 52 -8.96 4.25 -14.33
C ALA A 52 -8.09 5.39 -14.85
N CYS A 53 -6.80 5.40 -14.46
CA CYS A 53 -5.83 6.36 -14.99
C CYS A 53 -5.65 6.22 -16.51
N ASP A 54 -5.43 4.99 -16.98
CA ASP A 54 -5.26 4.67 -18.40
C ASP A 54 -6.52 5.01 -19.21
N PHE A 55 -7.70 4.63 -18.70
CA PHE A 55 -8.98 4.96 -19.32
C PHE A 55 -9.20 6.48 -19.47
N ALA A 56 -8.73 7.27 -18.51
CA ALA A 56 -8.78 8.73 -18.55
C ALA A 56 -7.69 9.36 -19.42
N GLY A 57 -6.85 8.55 -20.10
CA GLY A 57 -5.74 9.04 -20.92
C GLY A 57 -4.54 9.52 -20.12
N GLY A 58 -4.43 9.11 -18.86
CA GLY A 58 -3.29 9.44 -17.99
C GLY A 58 -2.10 8.51 -18.20
N ASN A 59 -0.95 8.91 -17.64
CA ASN A 59 0.25 8.06 -17.63
C ASN A 59 0.22 7.11 -16.42
N ILE A 60 0.10 5.81 -16.67
CA ILE A 60 0.04 4.79 -15.61
C ILE A 60 1.30 4.75 -14.74
N TYR A 61 2.47 5.09 -15.28
CA TYR A 61 3.71 5.14 -14.50
C TYR A 61 3.73 6.29 -13.49
N GLU A 62 3.00 7.38 -13.77
CA GLU A 62 2.78 8.46 -12.80
C GLU A 62 1.77 8.09 -11.72
N ALA A 63 0.83 7.19 -12.04
CA ALA A 63 -0.15 6.67 -11.10
C ALA A 63 0.37 5.50 -10.25
N LEU A 64 1.45 4.83 -10.69
CA LEU A 64 2.00 3.63 -10.06
C LEU A 64 2.39 3.82 -8.58
N PRO A 65 3.04 4.93 -8.15
CA PRO A 65 3.28 5.19 -6.73
C PRO A 65 2.00 5.21 -5.89
N PHE A 66 0.92 5.80 -6.41
CA PHE A 66 -0.38 5.83 -5.73
C PHE A 66 -1.03 4.45 -5.68
N ALA A 67 -0.88 3.65 -6.74
CA ALA A 67 -1.36 2.27 -6.78
C ALA A 67 -0.64 1.41 -5.71
N CYS A 68 0.68 1.52 -5.60
CA CYS A 68 1.45 0.85 -4.55
C CYS A 68 1.07 1.36 -3.15
N ALA A 69 0.87 2.67 -2.98
CA ALA A 69 0.43 3.25 -1.71
C ALA A 69 -0.92 2.68 -1.25
N ILE A 70 -1.89 2.53 -2.16
CA ILE A 70 -3.18 1.89 -1.84
C ILE A 70 -3.00 0.44 -1.41
N GLU A 71 -2.10 -0.31 -2.04
CA GLU A 71 -1.84 -1.70 -1.64
C GLU A 71 -1.12 -1.78 -0.28
N TYR A 72 -0.24 -0.82 0.06
CA TYR A 72 0.34 -0.72 1.42
C TYR A 72 -0.74 -0.45 2.47
N ILE A 73 -1.65 0.50 2.18
CA ILE A 73 -2.80 0.79 3.04
C ILE A 73 -3.70 -0.44 3.21
N HIS A 74 -3.98 -1.17 2.13
CA HIS A 74 -4.74 -2.40 2.22
C HIS A 74 -4.02 -3.47 3.03
N THR A 75 -2.72 -3.62 2.84
CA THR A 75 -1.95 -4.66 3.54
C THR A 75 -1.83 -4.38 5.04
N TYR A 76 -1.60 -3.12 5.44
CA TYR A 76 -1.59 -2.78 6.87
C TYR A 76 -2.93 -3.11 7.53
N SER A 77 -4.05 -2.80 6.87
CA SER A 77 -5.36 -3.09 7.45
C SER A 77 -5.55 -4.60 7.69
N LEU A 78 -5.09 -5.44 6.76
CA LEU A 78 -5.15 -6.88 6.92
C LEU A 78 -4.26 -7.39 8.06
N ILE A 79 -3.04 -6.82 8.23
CA ILE A 79 -2.14 -7.19 9.33
C ILE A 79 -2.81 -6.89 10.68
N HIS A 80 -3.44 -5.69 10.80
CA HIS A 80 -4.08 -5.27 12.04
C HIS A 80 -5.39 -6.04 12.28
N ASP A 81 -6.18 -6.33 11.24
CA ASP A 81 -7.40 -7.15 11.36
C ASP A 81 -7.10 -8.54 11.92
N ASP A 82 -5.97 -9.14 11.51
CA ASP A 82 -5.58 -10.49 11.94
C ASP A 82 -5.13 -10.58 13.41
N LEU A 83 -4.84 -9.45 14.07
CA LEU A 83 -4.34 -9.43 15.45
C LEU A 83 -5.33 -10.05 16.44
N PRO A 84 -4.83 -10.63 17.58
CA PRO A 84 -5.69 -11.20 18.62
C PRO A 84 -6.72 -10.23 19.20
N ALA A 85 -6.45 -8.93 19.18
CA ALA A 85 -7.36 -7.88 19.66
C ALA A 85 -8.47 -7.53 18.64
N MET A 86 -8.39 -8.05 17.43
CA MET A 86 -9.33 -7.86 16.33
C MET A 86 -9.98 -9.20 15.95
N ASP A 87 -9.78 -9.69 14.72
CA ASP A 87 -10.41 -10.95 14.24
C ASP A 87 -9.73 -12.22 14.78
N ASN A 88 -8.49 -12.10 15.29
CA ASN A 88 -7.68 -13.21 15.81
C ASN A 88 -7.51 -14.36 14.83
N ASP A 89 -7.19 -14.04 13.58
CA ASP A 89 -7.01 -15.04 12.53
C ASP A 89 -5.62 -15.68 12.57
N ASP A 90 -5.55 -17.00 12.49
CA ASP A 90 -4.31 -17.75 12.42
C ASP A 90 -3.72 -17.81 11.00
N LEU A 91 -4.58 -17.77 9.97
CA LEU A 91 -4.23 -17.94 8.58
C LEU A 91 -4.85 -16.86 7.69
N ARG A 92 -4.10 -16.33 6.74
CA ARG A 92 -4.58 -15.46 5.67
C ARG A 92 -4.08 -15.97 4.31
N ARG A 93 -5.02 -16.22 3.39
CA ARG A 93 -4.71 -16.77 2.06
C ARG A 93 -3.92 -18.09 2.12
N GLY A 94 -4.15 -18.89 3.17
CA GLY A 94 -3.46 -20.17 3.39
C GLY A 94 -2.08 -20.08 4.05
N ASN A 95 -1.57 -18.88 4.31
CA ASN A 95 -0.31 -18.65 5.04
C ASN A 95 -0.59 -18.20 6.48
N PRO A 96 0.29 -18.49 7.45
CA PRO A 96 0.21 -17.94 8.80
C PRO A 96 0.11 -16.41 8.75
N THR A 97 -0.70 -15.82 9.64
CA THR A 97 -0.82 -14.37 9.75
C THR A 97 0.47 -13.74 10.28
N ASN A 98 0.64 -12.44 10.05
CA ASN A 98 1.89 -11.74 10.37
C ASN A 98 2.28 -11.90 11.85
N HIS A 99 1.31 -11.75 12.78
CA HIS A 99 1.57 -11.89 14.21
C HIS A 99 1.95 -13.32 14.63
N LYS A 100 1.55 -14.35 13.88
CA LYS A 100 1.97 -15.74 14.13
C LYS A 100 3.42 -15.97 13.70
N VAL A 101 3.92 -15.24 12.71
CA VAL A 101 5.29 -15.40 12.20
C VAL A 101 6.28 -14.54 12.97
N PHE A 102 5.92 -13.27 13.25
CA PHE A 102 6.84 -12.25 13.76
C PHE A 102 6.57 -11.81 15.21
N GLY A 103 5.44 -12.21 15.79
CA GLY A 103 4.95 -11.70 17.08
C GLY A 103 4.00 -10.50 16.90
N GLU A 104 3.19 -10.25 17.94
CA GLU A 104 2.16 -9.20 17.90
C GLU A 104 2.77 -7.80 17.81
N ASP A 105 3.84 -7.55 18.55
CA ASP A 105 4.56 -6.28 18.57
C ASP A 105 5.11 -5.91 17.19
N ILE A 106 5.77 -6.85 16.51
CA ILE A 106 6.30 -6.63 15.14
C ILE A 106 5.16 -6.52 14.14
N ALA A 107 4.07 -7.26 14.29
CA ALA A 107 2.90 -7.13 13.41
C ALA A 107 2.24 -5.74 13.53
N ILE A 108 2.06 -5.23 14.75
CA ILE A 108 1.54 -3.87 14.97
C ILE A 108 2.45 -2.85 14.28
N LEU A 109 3.75 -2.90 14.57
CA LEU A 109 4.72 -1.97 13.97
C LEU A 109 4.85 -2.14 12.45
N GLY A 110 4.71 -3.36 11.93
CA GLY A 110 4.71 -3.65 10.50
C GLY A 110 3.52 -3.03 9.77
N GLY A 111 2.34 -3.07 10.37
CA GLY A 111 1.15 -2.37 9.89
C GLY A 111 1.33 -0.84 9.91
N ASP A 112 1.79 -0.28 11.03
CA ASP A 112 2.07 1.14 11.15
C ASP A 112 3.11 1.61 10.12
N ALA A 113 4.17 0.83 9.93
CA ALA A 113 5.22 1.13 8.97
C ALA A 113 4.70 1.13 7.53
N LEU A 114 3.81 0.21 7.15
CA LEU A 114 3.19 0.19 5.82
C LEU A 114 2.27 1.39 5.61
N LEU A 115 1.47 1.75 6.61
CA LEU A 115 0.62 2.94 6.53
C LEU A 115 1.47 4.21 6.36
N ASN A 116 2.53 4.34 7.15
CA ASN A 116 3.44 5.48 7.04
C ASN A 116 4.19 5.49 5.70
N ALA A 117 4.65 4.33 5.22
CA ALA A 117 5.32 4.21 3.93
C ALA A 117 4.41 4.61 2.76
N ALA A 118 3.10 4.33 2.84
CA ALA A 118 2.13 4.80 1.85
C ALA A 118 2.06 6.34 1.81
N MET A 119 2.01 6.99 2.98
CA MET A 119 1.99 8.45 3.06
C MET A 119 3.32 9.06 2.57
N GLU A 120 4.45 8.49 2.99
CA GLU A 120 5.79 8.92 2.55
C GLU A 120 5.95 8.82 1.03
N LEU A 121 5.46 7.72 0.43
CA LEU A 121 5.50 7.52 -1.01
C LEU A 121 4.71 8.61 -1.75
N MET A 122 3.49 8.93 -1.32
CA MET A 122 2.68 9.98 -1.94
C MET A 122 3.31 11.37 -1.74
N PHE A 123 3.84 11.69 -0.55
CA PHE A 123 4.50 12.97 -0.31
C PHE A 123 5.78 13.12 -1.12
N ARG A 124 6.57 12.05 -1.25
CA ARG A 124 7.76 12.04 -2.11
C ARG A 124 7.39 12.30 -3.58
N ASP A 125 6.32 11.69 -4.08
CA ASP A 125 5.81 11.97 -5.42
C ASP A 125 5.46 13.45 -5.59
N PHE A 126 4.82 14.09 -4.62
CA PHE A 126 4.50 15.52 -4.67
C PHE A 126 5.76 16.39 -4.85
N THR A 127 6.87 16.02 -4.20
CA THR A 127 8.12 16.79 -4.33
C THR A 127 8.70 16.76 -5.74
N TYR A 128 8.44 15.70 -6.50
CA TYR A 128 8.86 15.60 -7.89
C TYR A 128 8.04 16.45 -8.86
N GLN A 129 6.93 17.03 -8.40
CA GLN A 129 6.01 17.81 -9.23
C GLN A 129 6.11 19.34 -8.99
N PHE A 130 7.07 19.82 -8.18
CA PHE A 130 7.15 21.24 -7.81
C PHE A 130 7.28 22.18 -9.00
N ASP A 131 7.90 21.74 -10.08
CA ASP A 131 8.06 22.53 -11.30
C ASP A 131 6.83 22.52 -12.22
N ASN A 132 5.78 21.75 -11.86
CA ASN A 132 4.52 21.67 -12.59
C ASN A 132 3.32 21.84 -11.64
N PRO A 133 2.87 23.09 -11.39
CA PRO A 133 1.82 23.35 -10.40
C PRO A 133 0.47 22.65 -10.68
N GLU A 134 0.12 22.46 -11.95
CA GLU A 134 -1.13 21.79 -12.32
C GLU A 134 -1.04 20.29 -11.99
N LYS A 135 0.08 19.65 -12.32
CA LYS A 135 0.33 18.25 -12.01
C LYS A 135 0.42 18.05 -10.50
N LEU A 136 1.15 18.91 -9.79
CA LEU A 136 1.22 18.89 -8.32
C LEU A 136 -0.18 18.95 -7.70
N ARG A 137 -1.04 19.86 -8.18
CA ARG A 137 -2.41 19.96 -7.67
C ARG A 137 -3.22 18.68 -7.88
N ARG A 138 -3.09 18.03 -9.05
CA ARG A 138 -3.75 16.74 -9.33
C ARG A 138 -3.25 15.64 -8.41
N HIS A 139 -1.95 15.52 -8.23
CA HIS A 139 -1.32 14.50 -7.37
C HIS A 139 -1.69 14.71 -5.89
N CYS A 140 -1.63 15.95 -5.38
CA CYS A 140 -2.08 16.27 -4.03
C CYS A 140 -3.55 15.93 -3.81
N ARG A 141 -4.42 16.20 -4.80
CA ARG A 141 -5.84 15.85 -4.72
C ARG A 141 -6.05 14.34 -4.70
N ALA A 142 -5.33 13.58 -5.52
CA ALA A 142 -5.37 12.12 -5.52
C ALA A 142 -4.93 11.55 -4.14
N GLY A 143 -3.81 12.02 -3.61
CA GLY A 143 -3.34 11.62 -2.28
C GLY A 143 -4.33 11.95 -1.17
N LEU A 144 -4.96 13.13 -1.21
CA LEU A 144 -5.99 13.51 -0.25
C LEU A 144 -7.22 12.59 -0.32
N ILE A 145 -7.65 12.19 -1.52
CA ILE A 145 -8.77 11.25 -1.69
C ILE A 145 -8.42 9.89 -1.07
N ILE A 146 -7.22 9.37 -1.34
CA ILE A 146 -6.74 8.10 -0.77
C ILE A 146 -6.68 8.19 0.76
N ALA A 147 -6.06 9.23 1.31
CA ALA A 147 -5.93 9.41 2.75
C ALA A 147 -7.30 9.52 3.44
N LYS A 148 -8.27 10.24 2.86
CA LYS A 148 -9.63 10.33 3.40
C LYS A 148 -10.37 9.00 3.34
N ALA A 149 -10.24 8.24 2.24
CA ALA A 149 -10.89 6.94 2.11
C ALA A 149 -10.33 5.90 3.09
N ALA A 150 -9.04 5.98 3.42
CA ALA A 150 -8.39 5.15 4.43
C ALA A 150 -8.63 5.62 5.88
N GLY A 151 -9.07 6.86 6.05
CA GLY A 151 -9.13 7.54 7.34
C GLY A 151 -10.35 7.25 8.19
N VAL A 152 -10.58 8.13 9.16
CA VAL A 152 -11.58 7.99 10.25
C VAL A 152 -13.01 7.83 9.72
N ASN A 153 -13.38 8.53 8.64
CA ASN A 153 -14.71 8.44 8.02
C ASN A 153 -14.76 7.46 6.82
N GLY A 154 -13.74 6.64 6.68
CA GLY A 154 -13.61 5.64 5.63
C GLY A 154 -13.33 4.26 6.19
N MET A 155 -12.23 3.66 5.78
CA MET A 155 -11.88 2.27 6.13
C MET A 155 -11.80 2.06 7.66
N ILE A 156 -11.21 3.00 8.43
CA ILE A 156 -11.08 2.84 9.89
C ILE A 156 -12.46 2.80 10.57
N ALA A 157 -13.41 3.65 10.16
CA ALA A 157 -14.76 3.63 10.74
C ALA A 157 -15.60 2.44 10.28
N GLY A 158 -15.21 1.77 9.21
CA GLY A 158 -15.88 0.58 8.70
C GLY A 158 -15.48 -0.72 9.43
N GLN A 159 -14.35 -0.67 10.12
CA GLN A 159 -13.85 -1.77 10.93
C GLN A 159 -14.61 -1.85 12.26
#